data_f293578adc1701a6f7bbbe86b57b35b8
#
_entry.id   f293578adc1701a6f7bbbe86b57b35b8
#
_cell.length_a   1.000
_cell.length_b   1.000
_cell.length_c   1.000
_cell.angle_alpha   90.00
_cell.angle_beta   90.00
_cell.angle_gamma   90.00
#
_symmetry.space_group_name_H-M   'P 1'
#
loop_
_entity.id
_entity.type
_entity.pdbx_description
1 polymer ?
#
loop_
_entity_poly.entity_id
_entity_poly.type
_entity_poly.pdbx_seq_one_letter_code
_entity_poly.pdbx_strand_id
1 'polypeptide(L)' 'QAKALAALLDTLNEQEMAVVKRGRNTKSSVPKSASVHEYRMSTAFEALIGWLFLNNEDERLETIMEQAFNIIIDDFKTK' A
#
# COMPACT_ATOMS: atom_id res chain seq x y z
N GLN A 1 2.70 -4.18 -6.19
CA GLN A 1 2.09 -3.33 -5.17
C GLN A 1 2.17 -3.96 -3.79
N ALA A 2 1.90 -5.25 -3.69
CA ALA A 2 1.98 -5.94 -2.40
C ALA A 2 3.38 -5.85 -1.79
N LYS A 3 4.40 -5.98 -2.63
CA LYS A 3 5.78 -5.92 -2.18
C LYS A 3 6.15 -4.52 -1.67
N ALA A 4 5.68 -3.50 -2.36
CA ALA A 4 5.91 -2.12 -1.95
C ALA A 4 5.28 -1.84 -0.59
N LEU A 5 4.04 -2.28 -0.38
CA LEU A 5 3.37 -2.08 0.90
C LEU A 5 4.08 -2.84 2.02
N ALA A 6 4.48 -4.10 1.78
CA ALA A 6 5.17 -4.89 2.79
C ALA A 6 6.43 -4.20 3.27
N ALA A 7 7.21 -3.60 2.36
CA ALA A 7 8.40 -2.87 2.72
C ALA A 7 8.12 -1.56 3.45
N LEU A 8 6.95 -0.95 3.20
CA LEU A 8 6.57 0.31 3.81
C LEU A 8 5.96 0.16 5.21
N LEU A 9 5.50 -1.04 5.57
CA LEU A 9 4.78 -1.25 6.84
C LEU A 9 5.54 -0.74 8.05
N ASP A 10 6.86 -0.90 8.07
CA ASP A 10 7.68 -0.50 9.20
C ASP A 10 7.81 1.03 9.34
N THR A 11 7.44 1.77 8.31
CA THR A 11 7.54 3.23 8.31
C THR A 11 6.22 3.92 8.62
N LEU A 12 5.12 3.16 8.73
CA LEU A 12 3.79 3.71 8.93
C LEU A 12 3.52 4.03 10.40
N ASN A 13 2.77 5.12 10.64
CA ASN A 13 2.32 5.45 11.99
C ASN A 13 1.06 4.66 12.33
N GLU A 14 0.56 4.82 13.56
CA GLU A 14 -0.60 4.06 14.04
C GLU A 14 -1.85 4.29 13.21
N GLN A 15 -2.11 5.53 12.80
CA GLN A 15 -3.29 5.85 11.98
C GLN A 15 -3.19 5.20 10.61
N GLU A 16 -2.02 5.28 10.01
CA GLU A 16 -1.77 4.66 8.70
C GLU A 16 -1.90 3.15 8.78
N MET A 17 -1.36 2.54 9.83
CA MET A 17 -1.51 1.09 10.03
C MET A 17 -2.95 0.67 10.19
N ALA A 18 -3.76 1.48 10.89
CA ALA A 18 -5.19 1.18 11.03
C ALA A 18 -5.90 1.18 9.68
N VAL A 19 -5.56 2.15 8.81
CA VAL A 19 -6.14 2.23 7.46
C VAL A 19 -5.74 1.01 6.63
N VAL A 20 -4.46 0.63 6.70
CA VAL A 20 -3.95 -0.53 5.98
C VAL A 20 -4.66 -1.81 6.43
N LYS A 21 -4.83 -1.99 7.74
CA LYS A 21 -5.52 -3.17 8.27
C LYS A 21 -6.96 -3.24 7.81
N ARG A 22 -7.67 -2.11 7.79
CA ARG A 22 -9.06 -2.07 7.31
C ARG A 22 -9.13 -2.39 5.82
N GLY A 23 -8.23 -1.83 5.02
CA GLY A 23 -8.18 -2.12 3.59
C GLY A 23 -7.89 -3.57 3.31
N ARG A 24 -6.94 -4.17 4.04
CA ARG A 24 -6.59 -5.57 3.89
C ARG A 24 -7.75 -6.50 4.23
N ASN A 25 -8.57 -6.11 5.20
CA ASN A 25 -9.68 -6.92 5.68
C ASN A 25 -11.01 -6.62 4.97
N THR A 26 -11.01 -5.71 4.01
CA THR A 26 -12.20 -5.39 3.24
C THR A 26 -12.63 -6.61 2.43
N LYS A 27 -13.90 -6.97 2.54
CA LYS A 27 -14.46 -8.08 1.78
C LYS A 27 -14.70 -7.66 0.34
N SER A 28 -14.03 -8.31 -0.58
CA SER A 28 -14.22 -8.08 -2.00
C SER A 28 -13.88 -9.34 -2.77
N SER A 29 -14.37 -9.44 -4.00
CA SER A 29 -14.09 -10.58 -4.85
C SER A 29 -12.65 -10.51 -5.35
N VAL A 30 -11.89 -11.57 -5.12
CA VAL A 30 -10.51 -11.66 -5.58
C VAL A 30 -10.49 -12.17 -7.02
N PRO A 31 -9.82 -11.48 -7.96
CA PRO A 31 -9.69 -11.99 -9.32
C PRO A 31 -8.99 -13.37 -9.35
N LYS A 32 -9.40 -14.22 -10.27
CA LYS A 32 -8.82 -15.57 -10.38
C LYS A 32 -7.32 -15.56 -10.68
N SER A 33 -6.85 -14.49 -11.32
CA SER A 33 -5.45 -14.38 -11.74
C SER A 33 -4.52 -13.87 -10.64
N ALA A 34 -5.05 -13.48 -9.49
CA ALA A 34 -4.27 -12.90 -8.41
C ALA A 34 -4.36 -13.77 -7.16
N SER A 35 -3.27 -13.80 -6.37
CA SER A 35 -3.34 -14.44 -5.07
C SER A 35 -4.17 -13.56 -4.12
N VAL A 36 -4.80 -14.20 -3.13
CA VAL A 36 -5.60 -13.49 -2.14
C VAL A 36 -4.73 -12.48 -1.38
N HIS A 37 -3.53 -12.90 -1.00
CA HIS A 37 -2.61 -12.04 -0.27
C HIS A 37 -2.23 -10.79 -1.09
N GLU A 38 -1.82 -10.99 -2.33
CA GLU A 38 -1.42 -9.87 -3.20
C GLU A 38 -2.57 -8.91 -3.43
N TYR A 39 -3.77 -9.44 -3.67
CA TYR A 39 -4.94 -8.60 -3.89
C TYR A 39 -5.26 -7.76 -2.65
N ARG A 40 -5.25 -8.40 -1.47
CA ARG A 40 -5.54 -7.68 -0.21
C ARG A 40 -4.49 -6.62 0.09
N MET A 41 -3.23 -6.90 -0.18
CA MET A 41 -2.17 -5.92 0.05
C MET A 41 -2.28 -4.75 -0.91
N SER A 42 -2.61 -4.98 -2.16
CA SER A 42 -2.83 -3.91 -3.14
C SER A 42 -4.01 -3.03 -2.73
N THR A 43 -5.12 -3.66 -2.28
CA THR A 43 -6.30 -2.93 -1.82
C THR A 43 -5.95 -2.08 -0.59
N ALA A 44 -5.15 -2.63 0.33
CA ALA A 44 -4.72 -1.89 1.51
C ALA A 44 -3.86 -0.68 1.15
N PHE A 45 -2.97 -0.85 0.18
CA PHE A 45 -2.13 0.25 -0.29
C PHE A 45 -2.97 1.36 -0.91
N GLU A 46 -3.93 1.00 -1.75
CA GLU A 46 -4.83 1.97 -2.37
C GLU A 46 -5.66 2.71 -1.31
N ALA A 47 -6.11 1.99 -0.28
CA ALA A 47 -6.86 2.59 0.82
C ALA A 47 -6.01 3.61 1.57
N LEU A 48 -4.74 3.30 1.80
CA LEU A 48 -3.81 4.22 2.46
C LEU A 48 -3.61 5.49 1.64
N ILE A 49 -3.37 5.35 0.35
CA ILE A 49 -3.18 6.48 -0.55
C ILE A 49 -4.43 7.37 -0.55
N GLY A 50 -5.61 6.76 -0.66
CA GLY A 50 -6.87 7.51 -0.65
C GLY A 50 -7.10 8.23 0.66
N TRP A 51 -6.80 7.59 1.78
CA TRP A 51 -6.96 8.18 3.10
C TRP A 51 -6.05 9.41 3.29
N LEU A 52 -4.79 9.29 2.88
CA LEU A 52 -3.85 10.39 2.96
C LEU A 52 -4.30 11.58 2.10
N PHE A 53 -4.79 11.29 0.91
CA PHE A 53 -5.32 12.33 0.02
C PHE A 53 -6.52 13.05 0.63
N LEU A 54 -7.47 12.30 1.16
CA LEU A 54 -8.69 12.87 1.73
C LEU A 54 -8.44 13.66 3.00
N ASN A 55 -7.37 13.35 3.72
CA ASN A 55 -7.01 14.06 4.94
C ASN A 55 -5.99 15.18 4.71
N ASN A 56 -5.74 15.53 3.45
CA ASN A 56 -4.82 16.60 3.08
C ASN A 56 -3.39 16.41 3.60
N GLU A 57 -2.99 15.14 3.73
CA GLU A 57 -1.64 14.76 4.14
C GLU A 57 -0.72 14.71 2.93
N ASP A 58 -0.60 15.82 2.22
CA ASP A 58 0.06 15.88 0.91
C ASP A 58 1.54 15.52 1.00
N GLU A 59 2.26 16.03 2.01
CA GLU A 59 3.67 15.72 2.18
C GLU A 59 3.90 14.24 2.48
N ARG A 60 3.06 13.69 3.35
CA ARG A 60 3.16 12.28 3.71
C ARG A 60 2.80 11.39 2.53
N LEU A 61 1.77 11.76 1.78
CA LEU A 61 1.36 11.05 0.58
C LEU A 61 2.52 11.02 -0.43
N GLU A 62 3.15 12.15 -0.68
CA GLU A 62 4.27 12.24 -1.59
C GLU A 62 5.43 11.36 -1.13
N THR A 63 5.75 11.39 0.16
CA THR A 63 6.82 10.57 0.72
C THR A 63 6.55 9.09 0.54
N ILE A 64 5.32 8.65 0.82
CA ILE A 64 4.96 7.24 0.70
C ILE A 64 4.97 6.80 -0.76
N MET A 65 4.45 7.62 -1.66
CA MET A 65 4.48 7.30 -3.09
C MET A 65 5.89 7.22 -3.62
N GLU A 66 6.76 8.11 -3.18
CA GLU A 66 8.17 8.08 -3.59
C GLU A 66 8.88 6.83 -3.08
N GLN A 67 8.64 6.45 -1.82
CA GLN A 67 9.21 5.22 -1.27
C GLN A 67 8.72 3.99 -2.02
N ALA A 68 7.42 3.93 -2.31
CA ALA A 68 6.85 2.83 -3.06
C ALA A 68 7.45 2.74 -4.47
N PHE A 69 7.60 3.88 -5.12
CA PHE A 69 8.19 3.94 -6.46
C PHE A 69 9.62 3.41 -6.45
N ASN A 70 10.43 3.83 -5.47
CA ASN A 70 11.81 3.39 -5.35
C ASN A 70 11.91 1.89 -5.11
N ILE A 71 11.02 1.33 -4.30
CA ILE A 71 10.98 -0.11 -4.03
C ILE A 71 10.67 -0.87 -5.31
N ILE A 72 9.70 -0.39 -6.09
CA ILE A 72 9.32 -1.02 -7.34
C ILE A 72 10.46 -0.96 -8.35
N ILE A 73 11.15 0.17 -8.44
CA ILE A 73 12.29 0.35 -9.33
C ILE A 73 13.43 -0.61 -8.94
N ASP A 74 13.74 -0.69 -7.66
CA ASP A 74 14.80 -1.59 -7.18
C ASP A 74 14.48 -3.05 -7.48
N ASP A 75 13.23 -3.46 -7.28
CA ASP A 75 12.80 -4.81 -7.61
C ASP A 75 12.95 -5.08 -9.10
N PHE A 76 12.60 -4.11 -9.92
CA PHE A 76 12.71 -4.23 -11.37
C PHE A 76 14.15 -4.38 -11.80
N LYS A 77 15.07 -3.63 -11.18
CA LYS A 77 16.49 -3.68 -11.52
C LYS A 77 17.17 -4.99 -11.13
N THR A 78 16.69 -5.64 -10.09
CA THR A 78 17.31 -6.88 -9.60
C THR A 78 16.86 -8.12 -10.37
N LYS A 79 15.92 -7.97 -11.25
CA LYS A 79 15.51 -9.05 -12.14
C LYS A 79 16.39 -9.09 -13.36
#